data_29f6a17e74e6ba2dbaddb0c3aeb3a9cc
#
_entry.id   29f6a17e74e6ba2dbaddb0c3aeb3a9cc
#
_cell.length_a   1.000
_cell.length_b   1.000
_cell.length_c   1.000
_cell.angle_alpha   90.00
_cell.angle_beta   90.00
_cell.angle_gamma   90.00
#
_symmetry.space_group_name_H-M   'P 1'
#
loop_
_entity.id
_entity.type
_entity.pdbx_description
1 polymer ?
#
loop_
_entity_poly.entity_id
_entity_poly.type
_entity_poly.pdbx_seq_one_letter_code
_entity_poly.pdbx_strand_id
1 'polypeptide(L)'
;MKQRLLSGVISGLACMFLFAGSAAAQGGTLVSAEYGAGNRRVDVTPQVRSFLHDGILDFDLSNQTLGVDPEHGHTKELFIRVQHWDRGVEEFAFREGTHVRLELDPDRGYEWHDREFHIMRAYYGGAGHFMNVTELLRSMKHDGRLFVVVDNRSMGGDPDPEAHKVLRVLYWHDGERRQIVVPEHTELRLP
;
A
#
# COMPACT_ATOMS: atom_id res chain seq x y z
N MET A 1 53.58 32.87 -9.87
CA MET A 1 52.10 32.89 -9.86
C MET A 1 51.59 31.46 -9.68
N LYS A 2 51.13 31.09 -8.47
CA LYS A 2 50.62 29.77 -8.14
C LYS A 2 49.11 29.92 -8.01
N GLN A 3 48.34 29.34 -8.95
CA GLN A 3 46.91 29.23 -8.85
C GLN A 3 46.56 28.05 -7.93
N ARG A 4 45.78 28.31 -6.87
CA ARG A 4 45.19 27.32 -6.01
C ARG A 4 43.85 26.93 -6.60
N LEU A 5 43.68 25.65 -6.94
CA LEU A 5 42.40 25.02 -7.25
C LEU A 5 41.64 24.83 -5.95
N LEU A 6 40.49 25.48 -5.83
CA LEU A 6 39.52 25.23 -4.78
C LEU A 6 38.67 24.04 -5.19
N SER A 7 38.80 22.93 -4.49
CA SER A 7 37.86 21.79 -4.54
C SER A 7 36.55 22.20 -3.85
N GLY A 8 35.53 22.42 -4.65
CA GLY A 8 34.19 22.60 -4.14
C GLY A 8 33.61 21.23 -3.72
N VAL A 9 33.41 21.07 -2.43
CA VAL A 9 32.57 19.97 -1.89
C VAL A 9 31.12 20.30 -2.18
N ILE A 10 30.52 19.61 -3.14
CA ILE A 10 29.09 19.67 -3.38
C ILE A 10 28.44 18.81 -2.29
N SER A 11 27.98 19.47 -1.24
CA SER A 11 27.13 18.88 -0.22
C SER A 11 25.76 18.62 -0.83
N GLY A 12 25.50 17.37 -1.22
CA GLY A 12 24.22 16.93 -1.71
C GLY A 12 23.17 17.03 -0.60
N LEU A 13 22.37 18.07 -0.67
CA LEU A 13 21.18 18.26 0.17
C LEU A 13 20.15 17.22 -0.26
N ALA A 14 20.09 16.09 0.45
CA ALA A 14 19.01 15.11 0.27
C ALA A 14 17.70 15.80 0.66
N CYS A 15 16.89 16.22 -0.35
CA CYS A 15 15.54 16.69 -0.12
C CYS A 15 14.72 15.56 0.43
N MET A 16 14.55 15.54 1.73
CA MET A 16 13.63 14.71 2.45
C MET A 16 12.22 15.28 2.18
N PHE A 17 11.53 14.74 1.18
CA PHE A 17 10.11 15.04 0.98
C PHE A 17 9.31 14.37 2.09
N LEU A 18 9.17 15.09 3.20
CA LEU A 18 8.14 14.81 4.18
C LEU A 18 6.80 15.21 3.56
N PHE A 19 6.11 14.28 2.93
CA PHE A 19 4.70 14.44 2.67
C PHE A 19 3.99 14.33 4.03
N ALA A 20 3.78 15.49 4.67
CA ALA A 20 2.77 15.64 5.70
C ALA A 20 1.40 15.59 4.99
N GLY A 21 1.03 14.41 4.49
CA GLY A 21 -0.31 14.11 4.05
C GLY A 21 -1.17 13.84 5.26
N SER A 22 -2.26 14.55 5.39
CA SER A 22 -3.32 14.34 6.39
C SER A 22 -3.55 12.84 6.63
N ALA A 23 -3.82 12.45 7.86
CA ALA A 23 -4.09 11.10 8.37
C ALA A 23 -5.35 10.43 7.76
N ALA A 24 -5.66 10.69 6.49
CA ALA A 24 -6.77 10.09 5.74
C ALA A 24 -6.23 9.00 4.82
N ALA A 25 -6.68 7.77 5.06
CA ALA A 25 -6.57 6.58 4.23
C ALA A 25 -5.17 5.94 4.15
N GLN A 26 -4.69 5.37 5.24
CA GLN A 26 -3.55 4.44 5.24
C GLN A 26 -3.97 2.99 4.91
N GLY A 27 -5.26 2.74 4.73
CA GLY A 27 -5.82 1.49 4.21
C GLY A 27 -5.96 1.48 2.70
N GLY A 28 -6.54 0.43 2.15
CA GLY A 28 -6.92 0.37 0.75
C GLY A 28 -8.04 1.38 0.45
N THR A 29 -8.03 1.93 -0.74
CA THR A 29 -9.09 2.80 -1.24
C THR A 29 -9.89 2.06 -2.32
N LEU A 30 -11.20 1.97 -2.17
CA LEU A 30 -12.09 1.46 -3.21
C LEU A 30 -12.00 2.35 -4.46
N VAL A 31 -11.42 1.82 -5.52
CA VAL A 31 -11.26 2.50 -6.82
C VAL A 31 -12.50 2.33 -7.66
N SER A 32 -12.90 1.07 -7.92
CA SER A 32 -14.06 0.74 -8.72
C SER A 32 -14.68 -0.58 -8.28
N ALA A 33 -15.96 -0.75 -8.60
CA ALA A 33 -16.67 -2.00 -8.49
C ALA A 33 -17.56 -2.20 -9.73
N GLU A 34 -17.42 -3.35 -10.37
CA GLU A 34 -18.20 -3.73 -11.56
C GLU A 34 -18.96 -5.01 -11.29
N TYR A 35 -20.23 -5.06 -11.67
CA TYR A 35 -21.09 -6.22 -11.48
C TYR A 35 -21.68 -6.71 -12.80
N GLY A 36 -21.59 -8.00 -13.07
CA GLY A 36 -22.15 -8.59 -14.28
C GLY A 36 -21.64 -9.98 -14.61
N ALA A 37 -22.00 -10.46 -15.82
CA ALA A 37 -21.56 -11.73 -16.37
C ALA A 37 -20.84 -11.52 -17.69
N GLY A 38 -19.73 -12.21 -17.91
CA GLY A 38 -18.95 -12.11 -19.14
C GLY A 38 -18.54 -10.67 -19.47
N ASN A 39 -18.99 -10.19 -20.65
CA ASN A 39 -18.69 -8.83 -21.12
C ASN A 39 -19.76 -7.79 -20.72
N ARG A 40 -20.83 -8.21 -20.06
CA ARG A 40 -21.92 -7.34 -19.63
C ARG A 40 -21.75 -6.98 -18.16
N ARG A 41 -20.98 -5.92 -17.92
CA ARG A 41 -20.74 -5.39 -16.58
C ARG A 41 -21.22 -3.96 -16.48
N VAL A 42 -21.71 -3.59 -15.33
CA VAL A 42 -22.13 -2.22 -15.00
C VAL A 42 -21.31 -1.74 -13.80
N ASP A 43 -21.01 -0.45 -13.80
CA ASP A 43 -20.38 0.20 -12.65
C ASP A 43 -21.37 0.30 -11.49
N VAL A 44 -21.00 -0.31 -10.37
CA VAL A 44 -21.73 -0.30 -9.10
C VAL A 44 -20.90 0.28 -7.97
N THR A 45 -19.85 1.04 -8.31
CA THR A 45 -18.94 1.67 -7.34
C THR A 45 -19.70 2.50 -6.29
N PRO A 46 -20.69 3.34 -6.65
CA PRO A 46 -21.43 4.11 -5.64
C PRO A 46 -22.20 3.21 -4.66
N GLN A 47 -22.83 2.14 -5.16
CA GLN A 47 -23.59 1.19 -4.34
C GLN A 47 -22.65 0.44 -3.39
N VAL A 48 -21.56 -0.13 -3.91
CA VAL A 48 -20.58 -0.84 -3.08
C VAL A 48 -19.96 0.08 -2.04
N ARG A 49 -19.68 1.34 -2.40
CA ARG A 49 -19.16 2.33 -1.46
C ARG A 49 -20.10 2.63 -0.30
N SER A 50 -21.43 2.53 -0.51
CA SER A 50 -22.39 2.74 0.58
C SER A 50 -22.37 1.66 1.65
N PHE A 51 -21.81 0.47 1.35
CA PHE A 51 -21.59 -0.62 2.31
C PHE A 51 -20.23 -0.56 3.00
N LEU A 52 -19.40 0.43 2.67
CA LEU A 52 -18.11 0.61 3.30
C LEU A 52 -18.28 1.35 4.62
N HIS A 53 -18.14 0.62 5.73
CA HIS A 53 -18.18 1.16 7.07
C HIS A 53 -16.86 0.82 7.78
N ASP A 54 -16.23 1.83 8.31
CA ASP A 54 -15.02 1.61 9.09
C ASP A 54 -13.91 0.85 8.36
N GLY A 55 -13.76 1.05 7.05
CA GLY A 55 -12.75 0.36 6.24
C GLY A 55 -13.10 -1.10 5.92
N ILE A 56 -14.32 -1.56 6.22
CA ILE A 56 -14.81 -2.89 5.94
C ILE A 56 -16.02 -2.80 5.00
N LEU A 57 -15.99 -3.54 3.90
CA LEU A 57 -17.15 -3.87 3.10
C LEU A 57 -17.81 -5.12 3.68
N ASP A 58 -19.10 -5.04 3.99
CA ASP A 58 -19.84 -6.14 4.62
C ASP A 58 -21.30 -6.13 4.14
N PHE A 59 -21.63 -7.04 3.20
CA PHE A 59 -22.98 -7.12 2.62
C PHE A 59 -23.23 -8.44 1.86
N ASP A 60 -24.50 -8.83 1.70
CA ASP A 60 -24.91 -9.96 0.87
C ASP A 60 -25.01 -9.52 -0.60
N LEU A 61 -24.27 -10.19 -1.49
CA LEU A 61 -24.22 -9.85 -2.90
C LEU A 61 -25.40 -10.41 -3.67
N SER A 62 -26.26 -9.53 -4.14
CA SER A 62 -27.41 -9.87 -4.98
C SER A 62 -27.78 -8.71 -5.92
N ASN A 63 -28.61 -9.02 -6.96
CA ASN A 63 -29.20 -8.00 -7.81
C ASN A 63 -30.03 -6.98 -7.00
N GLN A 64 -30.71 -7.46 -5.96
CA GLN A 64 -31.54 -6.61 -5.11
C GLN A 64 -30.68 -5.66 -4.27
N THR A 65 -29.61 -6.16 -3.69
CA THR A 65 -28.67 -5.36 -2.86
C THR A 65 -28.00 -4.26 -3.67
N LEU A 66 -27.57 -4.59 -4.90
CA LEU A 66 -26.94 -3.62 -5.79
C LEU A 66 -27.92 -2.77 -6.60
N GLY A 67 -29.22 -3.13 -6.59
CA GLY A 67 -30.27 -2.40 -7.31
C GLY A 67 -30.19 -2.55 -8.83
N VAL A 68 -29.49 -3.57 -9.34
CA VAL A 68 -29.26 -3.75 -10.78
C VAL A 68 -29.17 -5.23 -11.15
N ASP A 69 -29.71 -5.59 -12.32
CA ASP A 69 -29.55 -6.91 -12.96
C ASP A 69 -29.00 -6.73 -14.38
N PRO A 70 -27.69 -6.71 -14.55
CA PRO A 70 -27.07 -6.44 -15.86
C PRO A 70 -27.29 -7.56 -16.88
N GLU A 71 -27.57 -8.77 -16.43
CA GLU A 71 -27.84 -9.91 -17.31
C GLU A 71 -28.79 -10.92 -16.68
N HIS A 72 -30.07 -10.77 -16.98
CA HIS A 72 -31.13 -11.62 -16.43
C HIS A 72 -30.91 -13.10 -16.78
N GLY A 73 -31.08 -13.98 -15.77
CA GLY A 73 -30.95 -15.43 -15.96
C GLY A 73 -29.52 -15.97 -15.92
N HIS A 74 -28.51 -15.10 -15.77
CA HIS A 74 -27.12 -15.51 -15.63
C HIS A 74 -26.59 -15.20 -14.23
N THR A 75 -25.75 -16.09 -13.69
CA THR A 75 -25.03 -15.84 -12.46
C THR A 75 -23.96 -14.79 -12.73
N LYS A 76 -23.92 -13.75 -11.90
CA LYS A 76 -23.00 -12.62 -12.05
C LYS A 76 -21.85 -12.70 -11.05
N GLU A 77 -20.84 -11.89 -11.32
CA GLU A 77 -19.71 -11.67 -10.42
C GLU A 77 -19.53 -10.18 -10.16
N LEU A 78 -19.15 -9.86 -8.94
CA LEU A 78 -18.72 -8.53 -8.52
C LEU A 78 -17.21 -8.47 -8.50
N PHE A 79 -16.63 -7.55 -9.27
CA PHE A 79 -15.21 -7.25 -9.31
C PHE A 79 -14.96 -5.95 -8.56
N ILE A 80 -14.17 -6.01 -7.49
CA ILE A 80 -13.82 -4.86 -6.66
C ILE A 80 -12.33 -4.58 -6.84
N ARG A 81 -12.00 -3.35 -7.25
CA ARG A 81 -10.61 -2.90 -7.34
C ARG A 81 -10.28 -1.97 -6.19
N VAL A 82 -9.23 -2.33 -5.47
CA VAL A 82 -8.75 -1.58 -4.30
C VAL A 82 -7.34 -1.10 -4.57
N GLN A 83 -7.12 0.20 -4.43
CA GLN A 83 -5.80 0.79 -4.46
C GLN A 83 -5.19 0.70 -3.07
N HIS A 84 -4.12 -0.05 -2.94
CA HIS A 84 -3.30 -0.07 -1.73
C HIS A 84 -2.12 0.90 -1.88
N TRP A 85 -1.74 1.55 -0.78
CA TRP A 85 -0.62 2.48 -0.80
C TRP A 85 0.73 1.78 -1.03
N ASP A 86 0.82 0.49 -0.67
CA ASP A 86 2.05 -0.30 -0.58
C ASP A 86 2.30 -1.23 -1.77
N ARG A 87 1.24 -1.79 -2.38
CA ARG A 87 1.33 -2.84 -3.41
C ARG A 87 0.55 -2.55 -4.69
N GLY A 88 0.00 -1.36 -4.82
CA GLY A 88 -0.73 -0.98 -6.03
C GLY A 88 -2.21 -1.36 -6.00
N VAL A 89 -2.79 -1.68 -7.17
CA VAL A 89 -4.20 -2.05 -7.29
C VAL A 89 -4.34 -3.57 -7.18
N GLU A 90 -5.25 -4.01 -6.32
CA GLU A 90 -5.65 -5.40 -6.17
C GLU A 90 -7.10 -5.56 -6.61
N GLU A 91 -7.43 -6.65 -7.30
CA GLU A 91 -8.78 -6.98 -7.75
C GLU A 91 -9.30 -8.20 -7.01
N PHE A 92 -10.52 -8.08 -6.49
CA PHE A 92 -11.24 -9.13 -5.79
C PHE A 92 -12.48 -9.49 -6.60
N ALA A 93 -12.79 -10.79 -6.73
CA ALA A 93 -13.98 -11.29 -7.42
C ALA A 93 -14.88 -12.07 -6.44
N PHE A 94 -16.18 -11.75 -6.46
CA PHE A 94 -17.19 -12.39 -5.63
C PHE A 94 -18.34 -12.85 -6.50
N ARG A 95 -18.79 -14.07 -6.29
CA ARG A 95 -19.92 -14.63 -7.03
C ARG A 95 -21.26 -14.16 -6.44
N GLU A 96 -22.26 -13.90 -7.30
CA GLU A 96 -23.64 -13.62 -6.88
C GLU A 96 -24.15 -14.67 -5.89
N GLY A 97 -24.85 -14.24 -4.84
CA GLY A 97 -25.37 -15.08 -3.77
C GLY A 97 -24.35 -15.36 -2.65
N THR A 98 -23.16 -14.81 -2.71
CA THR A 98 -22.19 -14.92 -1.60
C THR A 98 -22.25 -13.70 -0.68
N HIS A 99 -21.80 -13.89 0.55
CA HIS A 99 -21.55 -12.78 1.48
C HIS A 99 -20.19 -12.16 1.19
N VAL A 100 -20.16 -10.86 0.94
CA VAL A 100 -18.93 -10.08 0.73
C VAL A 100 -18.48 -9.51 2.05
N ARG A 101 -17.30 -9.93 2.51
CA ARG A 101 -16.60 -9.29 3.61
C ARG A 101 -15.16 -9.02 3.17
N LEU A 102 -14.84 -7.74 2.98
CA LEU A 102 -13.53 -7.31 2.54
C LEU A 102 -13.03 -6.16 3.42
N GLU A 103 -11.93 -6.40 4.09
CA GLU A 103 -11.27 -5.41 4.93
C GLU A 103 -10.24 -4.65 4.10
N LEU A 104 -10.48 -3.35 3.91
CA LEU A 104 -9.60 -2.47 3.12
C LEU A 104 -8.38 -2.01 3.91
N ASP A 105 -8.46 -1.99 5.24
CA ASP A 105 -7.36 -1.67 6.15
C ASP A 105 -7.13 -2.81 7.15
N PRO A 106 -6.41 -3.86 6.77
CA PRO A 106 -6.17 -5.00 7.64
C PRO A 106 -5.25 -4.68 8.84
N ASP A 107 -4.62 -3.49 8.87
CA ASP A 107 -3.84 -3.02 10.02
C ASP A 107 -4.65 -2.14 10.97
N ARG A 108 -5.93 -1.95 10.68
CA ARG A 108 -6.83 -1.25 11.58
C ARG A 108 -6.97 -2.02 12.90
N GLY A 109 -6.70 -1.34 14.00
CA GLY A 109 -6.75 -1.96 15.34
C GLY A 109 -5.41 -2.48 15.85
N TYR A 110 -4.36 -2.47 15.05
CA TYR A 110 -3.00 -2.60 15.58
C TYR A 110 -2.57 -1.25 16.12
N GLU A 111 -2.89 -1.01 17.37
CA GLU A 111 -2.39 0.14 18.13
C GLU A 111 -1.36 -0.38 19.15
N TRP A 112 -0.09 -0.05 18.94
CA TRP A 112 0.91 -0.19 19.99
C TRP A 112 0.74 0.96 20.95
N HIS A 113 0.47 0.64 22.22
CA HIS A 113 0.32 1.66 23.25
C HIS A 113 1.66 2.14 23.81
N ASP A 114 2.76 1.63 23.25
CA ASP A 114 4.11 2.07 23.57
C ASP A 114 4.59 3.17 22.60
N ARG A 115 5.70 3.81 22.96
CA ARG A 115 6.38 4.80 22.11
C ARG A 115 7.48 4.20 21.25
N GLU A 116 7.60 2.88 21.27
CA GLU A 116 8.62 2.20 20.50
C GLU A 116 8.36 2.26 19.00
N PHE A 117 9.42 2.12 18.25
CA PHE A 117 9.36 2.02 16.82
C PHE A 117 9.05 0.57 16.39
N HIS A 118 7.94 0.37 15.67
CA HIS A 118 7.52 -0.93 15.14
C HIS A 118 7.28 -0.85 13.64
N ILE A 119 7.95 -1.72 12.88
CA ILE A 119 7.67 -1.89 11.45
C ILE A 119 6.41 -2.73 11.29
N MET A 120 5.36 -2.12 10.75
CA MET A 120 4.09 -2.80 10.47
C MET A 120 4.17 -3.59 9.18
N ARG A 121 4.55 -2.93 8.09
CA ARG A 121 4.72 -3.51 6.75
C ARG A 121 5.82 -2.82 5.98
N ALA A 122 6.48 -3.59 5.12
CA ALA A 122 7.44 -3.05 4.18
C ALA A 122 7.41 -3.81 2.86
N TYR A 123 7.44 -3.06 1.75
CA TYR A 123 7.45 -3.60 0.41
C TYR A 123 8.51 -2.90 -0.44
N TYR A 124 9.27 -3.69 -1.18
CA TYR A 124 10.30 -3.20 -2.09
C TYR A 124 9.96 -3.61 -3.52
N GLY A 125 10.00 -2.65 -4.46
CA GLY A 125 9.69 -2.93 -5.86
C GLY A 125 9.32 -1.70 -6.67
N GLY A 126 8.89 -1.94 -7.92
CA GLY A 126 8.48 -0.92 -8.88
C GLY A 126 7.48 -1.48 -9.90
N ALA A 127 6.92 -0.61 -10.75
CA ALA A 127 6.02 -0.95 -11.87
C ALA A 127 4.91 -1.97 -11.55
N GLY A 128 4.51 -2.09 -10.29
CA GLY A 128 3.48 -3.05 -9.85
C GLY A 128 4.01 -4.37 -9.29
N HIS A 129 5.32 -4.63 -9.39
CA HIS A 129 5.94 -5.83 -8.84
C HIS A 129 6.63 -5.49 -7.50
N PHE A 130 6.04 -5.96 -6.41
CA PHE A 130 6.55 -5.71 -5.06
C PHE A 130 6.78 -7.01 -4.30
N MET A 131 7.88 -7.10 -3.59
CA MET A 131 8.16 -8.16 -2.64
C MET A 131 7.98 -7.66 -1.21
N ASN A 132 7.42 -8.51 -0.35
CA ASN A 132 7.27 -8.22 1.06
C ASN A 132 8.63 -8.39 1.77
N VAL A 133 9.15 -7.31 2.33
CA VAL A 133 10.42 -7.26 3.05
C VAL A 133 10.23 -6.90 4.53
N THR A 134 9.03 -7.08 5.05
CA THR A 134 8.67 -6.69 6.43
C THR A 134 9.56 -7.38 7.46
N GLU A 135 9.64 -8.71 7.40
CA GLU A 135 10.44 -9.48 8.35
C GLU A 135 11.94 -9.24 8.18
N LEU A 136 12.37 -9.02 6.94
CA LEU A 136 13.75 -8.67 6.66
C LEU A 136 14.13 -7.34 7.33
N LEU A 137 13.32 -6.29 7.18
CA LEU A 137 13.58 -5.01 7.84
C LEU A 137 13.46 -5.10 9.37
N ARG A 138 12.53 -5.92 9.88
CA ARG A 138 12.43 -6.18 11.32
C ARG A 138 13.71 -6.80 11.88
N SER A 139 14.32 -7.73 11.14
CA SER A 139 15.57 -8.37 11.53
C SER A 139 16.79 -7.44 11.48
N MET A 140 16.74 -6.36 10.69
CA MET A 140 17.78 -5.34 10.60
C MET A 140 17.66 -4.26 11.69
N LYS A 141 16.54 -4.24 12.42
CA LYS A 141 16.35 -3.30 13.52
C LYS A 141 17.35 -3.60 14.64
N HIS A 142 18.07 -2.59 15.09
CA HIS A 142 19.02 -2.68 16.19
C HIS A 142 18.83 -1.50 17.16
N ASP A 143 18.76 -1.78 18.46
CA ASP A 143 18.54 -0.79 19.52
C ASP A 143 17.40 0.19 19.24
N GLY A 144 16.26 -0.34 18.75
CA GLY A 144 15.08 0.46 18.44
C GLY A 144 15.19 1.30 17.16
N ARG A 145 16.28 1.13 16.37
CA ARG A 145 16.56 1.92 15.16
C ARG A 145 16.69 1.03 13.94
N LEU A 146 16.40 1.58 12.78
CA LEU A 146 16.65 0.96 11.49
C LEU A 146 17.53 1.87 10.63
N PHE A 147 18.63 1.30 10.15
CA PHE A 147 19.50 1.93 9.17
C PHE A 147 19.80 0.94 8.05
N VAL A 148 19.45 1.32 6.81
CA VAL A 148 19.71 0.47 5.65
C VAL A 148 19.84 1.30 4.38
N VAL A 149 20.75 0.91 3.49
CA VAL A 149 20.78 1.39 2.11
C VAL A 149 19.78 0.57 1.31
N VAL A 150 18.85 1.24 0.63
CA VAL A 150 17.80 0.57 -0.16
C VAL A 150 18.37 0.14 -1.50
N ASP A 151 18.66 -1.14 -1.65
CA ASP A 151 19.09 -1.75 -2.91
C ASP A 151 18.66 -3.22 -2.99
N ASN A 152 18.82 -3.85 -4.15
CA ASN A 152 18.44 -5.24 -4.38
C ASN A 152 19.13 -6.21 -3.42
N ARG A 153 20.38 -5.91 -3.05
CA ARG A 153 21.17 -6.78 -2.16
C ARG A 153 20.65 -6.72 -0.73
N SER A 154 20.45 -5.52 -0.21
CA SER A 154 19.94 -5.31 1.15
C SER A 154 18.48 -5.74 1.29
N MET A 155 17.70 -5.63 0.21
CA MET A 155 16.28 -6.05 0.20
C MET A 155 16.09 -7.54 -0.12
N GLY A 156 17.17 -8.28 -0.38
CA GLY A 156 17.13 -9.73 -0.58
C GLY A 156 16.73 -10.19 -1.97
N GLY A 157 16.64 -9.28 -2.95
CA GLY A 157 16.34 -9.63 -4.34
C GLY A 157 15.95 -8.45 -5.20
N ASP A 158 15.74 -8.72 -6.48
CA ASP A 158 15.28 -7.76 -7.48
C ASP A 158 13.88 -8.17 -7.98
N PRO A 159 12.81 -7.54 -7.47
CA PRO A 159 11.45 -7.88 -7.87
C PRO A 159 11.08 -7.39 -9.27
N ASP A 160 11.82 -6.41 -9.81
CA ASP A 160 11.57 -5.83 -11.12
C ASP A 160 12.88 -5.28 -11.71
N PRO A 161 13.62 -6.10 -12.49
CA PRO A 161 14.95 -5.76 -12.97
C PRO A 161 15.03 -4.51 -13.87
N GLU A 162 13.94 -4.14 -14.51
CA GLU A 162 13.90 -3.03 -15.48
C GLU A 162 13.29 -1.75 -14.89
N ALA A 163 12.74 -1.81 -13.68
CA ALA A 163 12.08 -0.68 -13.06
C ALA A 163 12.93 0.04 -12.01
N HIS A 164 12.70 1.35 -11.89
CA HIS A 164 13.12 2.09 -10.71
C HIS A 164 12.30 1.62 -9.50
N LYS A 165 12.98 1.12 -8.49
CA LYS A 165 12.35 0.57 -7.31
C LYS A 165 12.30 1.57 -6.17
N VAL A 166 11.34 1.36 -5.30
CA VAL A 166 11.19 2.08 -4.04
C VAL A 166 10.94 1.10 -2.90
N LEU A 167 11.41 1.46 -1.73
CA LEU A 167 11.01 0.81 -0.49
C LEU A 167 9.87 1.62 0.12
N ARG A 168 8.76 0.96 0.39
CA ARG A 168 7.60 1.53 1.08
C ARG A 168 7.53 0.91 2.46
N VAL A 169 7.52 1.73 3.51
CA VAL A 169 7.47 1.27 4.90
C VAL A 169 6.31 1.94 5.62
N LEU A 170 5.45 1.13 6.21
CA LEU A 170 4.44 1.53 7.18
C LEU A 170 4.98 1.16 8.57
N TYR A 171 5.02 2.12 9.47
CA TYR A 171 5.55 1.91 10.80
C TYR A 171 4.77 2.71 11.85
N TRP A 172 4.84 2.22 13.09
CA TRP A 172 4.32 2.87 14.27
C TRP A 172 5.47 3.54 15.02
N HIS A 173 5.27 4.76 15.49
CA HIS A 173 6.23 5.47 16.34
C HIS A 173 5.55 6.61 17.08
N ASP A 174 5.84 6.75 18.38
CA ASP A 174 5.28 7.77 19.26
C ASP A 174 3.74 7.84 19.26
N GLY A 175 3.08 6.68 19.21
CA GLY A 175 1.61 6.61 19.21
C GLY A 175 0.96 6.94 17.87
N GLU A 176 1.72 7.00 16.78
CA GLU A 176 1.21 7.33 15.45
C GLU A 176 1.64 6.34 14.38
N ARG A 177 0.74 6.06 13.45
CA ARG A 177 1.08 5.35 12.19
C ARG A 177 1.73 6.33 11.23
N ARG A 178 2.87 5.95 10.70
CA ARG A 178 3.64 6.74 9.74
C ARG A 178 4.02 5.90 8.54
N GLN A 179 4.15 6.55 7.38
CA GLN A 179 4.61 5.91 6.17
C GLN A 179 5.76 6.70 5.56
N ILE A 180 6.67 5.97 4.91
CA ILE A 180 7.76 6.55 4.15
C ILE A 180 7.97 5.77 2.84
N VAL A 181 8.32 6.49 1.79
CA VAL A 181 8.73 5.91 0.50
C VAL A 181 10.17 6.35 0.24
N VAL A 182 11.04 5.39 0.05
CA VAL A 182 12.49 5.61 -0.11
C VAL A 182 12.92 5.07 -1.46
N PRO A 183 13.47 5.89 -2.36
CA PRO A 183 13.99 5.43 -3.63
C PRO A 183 15.16 4.44 -3.46
N GLU A 184 15.31 3.54 -4.42
CA GLU A 184 16.48 2.71 -4.55
C GLU A 184 17.77 3.56 -4.55
N HIS A 185 18.85 3.04 -4.01
CA HIS A 185 20.14 3.67 -3.81
C HIS A 185 20.18 4.86 -2.83
N THR A 186 19.16 4.98 -1.99
CA THR A 186 19.13 5.94 -0.88
C THR A 186 19.17 5.26 0.48
N GLU A 187 19.57 6.01 1.50
CA GLU A 187 19.57 5.52 2.88
C GLU A 187 18.21 5.74 3.54
N LEU A 188 17.69 4.69 4.18
CA LEU A 188 16.59 4.77 5.12
C LEU A 188 17.16 4.83 6.54
N ARG A 189 16.72 5.83 7.31
CA ARG A 189 16.98 5.96 8.74
C ARG A 189 15.66 6.16 9.46
N LEU A 190 15.33 5.26 10.36
CA LEU A 190 14.16 5.35 11.24
C LEU A 190 14.61 5.26 12.69
N PRO A 191 13.82 5.87 13.62
CA PRO A 191 14.17 6.00 15.03
C PRO A 191 14.63 4.73 15.63
#